data_258cbda77d8316a437993d0fb145c12e
#
_entry.id   258cbda77d8316a437993d0fb145c12e
#
_cell.length_a   1.000
_cell.length_b   1.000
_cell.length_c   1.000
_cell.angle_alpha   90.00
_cell.angle_beta   90.00
_cell.angle_gamma   90.00
#
_symmetry.space_group_name_H-M   'P 1'
#
loop_
_entity.id
_entity.type
_entity.pdbx_description
1 polymer ?
#
loop_
_entity_poly.entity_id
_entity_poly.type
_entity_poly.pdbx_seq_one_letter_code
_entity_poly.pdbx_strand_id
1 'polypeptide(L)'
;MSHFFAMLSRMKYIDRWGLMRNTRRENISEHSLDVAVIAHALAVLRNTRFGGDVSPERAALLAMFHDTPEIVTGDLPTPVKYYSAQIRSAYREVELGAQQKLL
;
A
#
# COMPACT_ATOMS: atom_id res chain seq x y z
N MET A 1 -7.60 -18.32 -14.62
CA MET A 1 -8.40 -17.17 -14.15
C MET A 1 -7.78 -16.58 -12.91
N SER A 2 -7.67 -15.27 -12.88
CA SER A 2 -7.10 -14.59 -11.71
C SER A 2 -8.13 -14.45 -10.60
N HIS A 3 -7.70 -14.69 -9.36
CA HIS A 3 -8.52 -14.44 -8.17
C HIS A 3 -8.21 -13.07 -7.55
N PHE A 4 -7.62 -12.18 -8.31
CA PHE A 4 -7.10 -10.90 -7.82
C PHE A 4 -8.15 -10.09 -7.07
N PHE A 5 -9.34 -9.91 -7.66
CA PHE A 5 -10.37 -9.10 -7.02
C PHE A 5 -10.95 -9.76 -5.76
N ALA A 6 -11.02 -11.09 -5.75
CA ALA A 6 -11.39 -11.80 -4.53
C ALA A 6 -10.35 -11.63 -3.44
N MET A 7 -9.08 -11.65 -3.81
CA MET A 7 -7.98 -11.41 -2.87
C MET A 7 -7.98 -9.96 -2.36
N LEU A 8 -8.26 -8.98 -3.23
CA LEU A 8 -8.35 -7.58 -2.82
C LEU A 8 -9.37 -7.36 -1.70
N SER A 9 -10.49 -8.09 -1.73
CA SER A 9 -11.51 -7.93 -0.69
C SER A 9 -11.01 -8.27 0.71
N ARG A 10 -9.87 -8.98 0.83
CA ARG A 10 -9.25 -9.32 2.09
C ARG A 10 -8.51 -8.16 2.75
N MET A 11 -8.26 -7.07 1.99
CA MET A 11 -7.55 -5.91 2.54
C MET A 11 -8.26 -5.32 3.75
N LYS A 12 -9.57 -5.40 3.81
CA LYS A 12 -10.36 -4.91 4.94
C LYS A 12 -10.13 -5.69 6.24
N TYR A 13 -9.53 -6.88 6.16
CA TYR A 13 -9.25 -7.71 7.33
C TYR A 13 -7.81 -7.55 7.84
N ILE A 14 -6.98 -6.74 7.18
CA ILE A 14 -5.58 -6.56 7.56
C ILE A 14 -5.43 -5.17 8.18
N ASP A 15 -5.18 -5.14 9.49
CA ASP A 15 -5.02 -3.89 10.23
C ASP A 15 -3.61 -3.33 10.02
N ARG A 16 -3.54 -2.01 9.80
CA ARG A 16 -2.27 -1.28 9.82
C ARG A 16 -1.80 -1.15 11.25
N TRP A 17 -0.48 -1.31 11.44
CA TRP A 17 0.12 -1.20 12.76
C TRP A 17 -0.50 -2.18 13.76
N GLY A 18 -0.91 -3.37 13.30
CA GLY A 18 -1.55 -4.38 14.14
C GLY A 18 -0.70 -4.83 15.31
N LEU A 19 0.63 -4.76 15.18
CA LEU A 19 1.60 -5.10 16.22
C LEU A 19 2.10 -3.88 16.98
N MET A 20 1.58 -2.69 16.69
CA MET A 20 1.99 -1.43 17.29
C MET A 20 0.81 -0.78 17.99
N ARG A 21 1.12 0.08 18.99
CA ARG A 21 0.07 0.87 19.65
C ARG A 21 -0.46 1.92 18.69
N ASN A 22 -1.77 1.99 18.54
CA ASN A 22 -2.42 3.03 17.75
C ASN A 22 -3.65 3.52 18.48
N THR A 23 -4.10 4.73 18.14
CA THR A 23 -5.27 5.36 18.76
C THR A 23 -6.56 4.98 18.06
N ARG A 24 -6.50 4.54 16.83
CA ARG A 24 -7.63 4.13 16.03
C ARG A 24 -7.24 2.94 15.17
N ARG A 25 -8.12 1.96 15.14
CA ARG A 25 -7.96 0.82 14.26
C ARG A 25 -8.17 1.25 12.82
N GLU A 26 -7.24 0.89 11.95
CA GLU A 26 -7.31 1.17 10.51
C GLU A 26 -6.87 -0.05 9.74
N ASN A 27 -7.69 -0.51 8.80
CA ASN A 27 -7.29 -1.59 7.90
C ASN A 27 -6.62 -1.03 6.65
N ILE A 28 -5.94 -1.91 5.88
CA ILE A 28 -5.21 -1.44 4.69
C ILE A 28 -6.13 -0.99 3.56
N SER A 29 -7.39 -1.43 3.55
CA SER A 29 -8.37 -0.94 2.58
C SER A 29 -8.69 0.54 2.82
N GLU A 30 -8.93 0.93 4.07
CA GLU A 30 -9.15 2.33 4.46
C GLU A 30 -7.91 3.17 4.15
N HIS A 31 -6.74 2.65 4.52
CA HIS A 31 -5.48 3.33 4.27
C HIS A 31 -5.27 3.57 2.77
N SER A 32 -5.50 2.56 1.95
CA SER A 32 -5.30 2.67 0.50
C SER A 32 -6.22 3.70 -0.12
N LEU A 33 -7.46 3.81 0.36
CA LEU A 33 -8.37 4.85 -0.08
C LEU A 33 -7.87 6.24 0.30
N ASP A 34 -7.43 6.41 1.55
CA ASP A 34 -6.89 7.69 2.02
C ASP A 34 -5.66 8.11 1.23
N VAL A 35 -4.75 7.18 0.98
CA VAL A 35 -3.54 7.45 0.18
C VAL A 35 -3.90 7.83 -1.25
N ALA A 36 -4.90 7.15 -1.84
CA ALA A 36 -5.34 7.47 -3.19
C ALA A 36 -5.90 8.89 -3.29
N VAL A 37 -6.71 9.31 -2.31
CA VAL A 37 -7.26 10.66 -2.27
C VAL A 37 -6.15 11.70 -2.13
N ILE A 38 -5.19 11.47 -1.24
CA ILE A 38 -4.06 12.38 -1.03
C ILE A 38 -3.17 12.43 -2.28
N ALA A 39 -2.90 11.30 -2.91
CA ALA A 39 -2.08 11.24 -4.12
C ALA A 39 -2.73 12.03 -5.26
N HIS A 40 -4.03 11.92 -5.41
CA HIS A 40 -4.79 12.70 -6.39
C HIS A 40 -4.65 14.20 -6.11
N ALA A 41 -4.86 14.61 -4.86
CA ALA A 41 -4.76 16.02 -4.46
C ALA A 41 -3.35 16.57 -4.71
N LEU A 42 -2.31 15.82 -4.37
CA LEU A 42 -0.93 16.23 -4.58
C LEU A 42 -0.62 16.38 -6.07
N ALA A 43 -1.11 15.49 -6.92
CA ALA A 43 -0.93 15.58 -8.36
C ALA A 43 -1.61 16.83 -8.93
N VAL A 44 -2.83 17.15 -8.49
CA VAL A 44 -3.54 18.37 -8.89
C VAL A 44 -2.77 19.62 -8.47
N LEU A 45 -2.29 19.64 -7.22
CA LEU A 45 -1.48 20.77 -6.73
C LEU A 45 -0.19 20.93 -7.51
N ARG A 46 0.48 19.83 -7.84
CA ARG A 46 1.70 19.86 -8.64
C ARG A 46 1.43 20.52 -10.00
N ASN A 47 0.35 20.15 -10.65
CA ASN A 47 0.01 20.66 -11.98
C ASN A 47 -0.42 22.12 -11.95
N THR A 48 -1.25 22.51 -10.97
CA THR A 48 -1.82 23.84 -10.92
C THR A 48 -0.90 24.88 -10.32
N ARG A 49 -0.06 24.51 -9.35
CA ARG A 49 0.79 25.45 -8.61
C ARG A 49 2.25 25.42 -9.02
N PHE A 50 2.73 24.28 -9.53
CA PHE A 50 4.15 24.08 -9.79
C PHE A 50 4.44 23.72 -11.25
N GLY A 51 3.46 23.82 -12.13
CA GLY A 51 3.65 23.61 -13.55
C GLY A 51 3.97 22.19 -13.96
N GLY A 52 3.56 21.21 -13.14
CA GLY A 52 3.77 19.81 -13.46
C GLY A 52 2.80 19.28 -14.50
N ASP A 53 3.04 18.04 -14.94
CA ASP A 53 2.21 17.35 -15.93
C ASP A 53 1.99 15.91 -15.48
N VAL A 54 1.50 15.74 -14.25
CA VAL A 54 1.22 14.45 -13.64
C VAL A 54 -0.25 14.10 -13.86
N SER A 55 -0.54 12.84 -14.19
CA SER A 55 -1.92 12.36 -14.28
C SER A 55 -2.48 12.12 -12.88
N PRO A 56 -3.45 12.93 -12.41
CA PRO A 56 -4.04 12.70 -11.08
C PRO A 56 -4.75 11.35 -10.96
N GLU A 57 -5.44 10.93 -12.02
CA GLU A 57 -6.14 9.65 -12.04
C GLU A 57 -5.17 8.48 -11.91
N ARG A 58 -4.05 8.53 -12.64
CA ARG A 58 -3.03 7.48 -12.56
C ARG A 58 -2.37 7.44 -11.20
N ALA A 59 -2.08 8.61 -10.62
CA ALA A 59 -1.49 8.70 -9.28
C ALA A 59 -2.40 8.06 -8.24
N ALA A 60 -3.70 8.37 -8.29
CA ALA A 60 -4.68 7.79 -7.38
C ALA A 60 -4.79 6.28 -7.57
N LEU A 61 -4.82 5.81 -8.81
CA LEU A 61 -4.96 4.39 -9.11
C LEU A 61 -3.74 3.60 -8.61
N LEU A 62 -2.54 4.09 -8.84
CA LEU A 62 -1.32 3.45 -8.36
C LEU A 62 -1.27 3.43 -6.83
N ALA A 63 -1.68 4.51 -6.19
CA ALA A 63 -1.73 4.60 -4.73
C ALA A 63 -2.74 3.62 -4.14
N MET A 64 -3.89 3.44 -4.79
CA MET A 64 -4.93 2.51 -4.36
C MET A 64 -4.43 1.07 -4.26
N PHE A 65 -3.53 0.67 -5.15
CA PHE A 65 -3.04 -0.71 -5.22
C PHE A 65 -1.64 -0.90 -4.63
N HIS A 66 -1.04 0.15 -4.02
CA HIS A 66 0.36 0.07 -3.59
C HIS A 66 0.61 -0.97 -2.49
N ASP A 67 -0.37 -1.22 -1.63
CA ASP A 67 -0.24 -2.17 -0.51
C ASP A 67 -0.86 -3.53 -0.80
N THR A 68 -1.18 -3.84 -2.06
CA THR A 68 -1.77 -5.15 -2.38
C THR A 68 -0.90 -6.34 -1.96
N PRO A 69 0.44 -6.29 -1.99
CA PRO A 69 1.24 -7.41 -1.49
C PRO A 69 0.97 -7.75 -0.02
N GLU A 70 0.49 -6.82 0.79
CA GLU A 70 0.18 -7.07 2.19
C GLU A 70 -1.00 -8.04 2.39
N ILE A 71 -1.78 -8.30 1.35
CA ILE A 71 -2.80 -9.36 1.38
C ILE A 71 -2.16 -10.71 1.71
N VAL A 72 -0.95 -10.93 1.25
CA VAL A 72 -0.19 -12.17 1.48
C VAL A 72 0.71 -12.04 2.70
N THR A 73 1.39 -10.91 2.86
CA THR A 73 2.43 -10.73 3.88
C THR A 73 1.91 -10.22 5.22
N GLY A 74 0.74 -9.56 5.24
CA GLY A 74 0.31 -8.78 6.39
C GLY A 74 1.08 -7.49 6.51
N ASP A 75 0.61 -6.58 7.37
CA ASP A 75 1.29 -5.30 7.61
C ASP A 75 2.31 -5.48 8.74
N LEU A 76 3.59 -5.32 8.42
CA LEU A 76 4.66 -5.32 9.40
C LEU A 76 5.04 -3.88 9.75
N PRO A 77 5.31 -3.58 11.04
CA PRO A 77 5.80 -2.27 11.43
C PRO A 77 7.13 -1.94 10.75
N THR A 78 7.30 -0.68 10.35
CA THR A 78 8.54 -0.23 9.71
C THR A 78 9.80 -0.58 10.51
N PRO A 79 9.82 -0.43 11.86
CA PRO A 79 11.00 -0.83 12.62
C PRO A 79 11.37 -2.30 12.46
N VAL A 80 10.39 -3.18 12.23
CA VAL A 80 10.66 -4.60 11.99
C VAL A 80 11.17 -4.81 10.57
N LYS A 81 10.54 -4.19 9.58
CA LYS A 81 10.93 -4.33 8.17
C LYS A 81 12.37 -3.92 7.91
N TYR A 82 12.83 -2.89 8.59
CA TYR A 82 14.14 -2.27 8.35
C TYR A 82 15.10 -2.44 9.52
N TYR A 83 14.88 -3.44 10.37
CA TYR A 83 15.73 -3.69 11.53
C TYR A 83 17.17 -3.96 11.14
N SER A 84 17.40 -4.72 10.06
CA SER A 84 18.73 -4.99 9.54
C SER A 84 18.68 -5.09 8.02
N ALA A 85 19.85 -5.02 7.37
CA ALA A 85 19.95 -5.19 5.93
C ALA A 85 19.44 -6.57 5.49
N GLN A 86 19.68 -7.60 6.31
CA GLN A 86 19.23 -8.95 6.01
C GLN A 86 17.71 -9.08 6.07
N ILE A 87 17.09 -8.51 7.10
CA ILE A 87 15.62 -8.54 7.24
C ILE A 87 14.98 -7.72 6.12
N ARG A 88 15.53 -6.55 5.81
CA ARG A 88 15.00 -5.71 4.73
C ARG A 88 15.03 -6.45 3.39
N SER A 89 16.15 -7.08 3.08
CA SER A 89 16.32 -7.83 1.84
C SER A 89 15.37 -9.02 1.76
N ALA A 90 15.27 -9.79 2.85
CA ALA A 90 14.37 -10.94 2.91
C ALA A 90 12.91 -10.52 2.78
N TYR A 91 12.51 -9.45 3.46
CA TYR A 91 11.14 -8.94 3.37
C TYR A 91 10.81 -8.46 1.96
N ARG A 92 11.77 -7.80 1.30
CA ARG A 92 11.58 -7.37 -0.09
C ARG A 92 11.36 -8.54 -1.03
N GLU A 93 12.07 -9.64 -0.84
CA GLU A 93 11.84 -10.87 -1.62
C GLU A 93 10.43 -11.43 -1.38
N VAL A 94 9.98 -11.42 -0.13
CA VAL A 94 8.62 -11.87 0.20
C VAL A 94 7.58 -10.98 -0.48
N GLU A 95 7.76 -9.66 -0.47
CA GLU A 95 6.86 -8.74 -1.15
C GLU A 95 6.79 -9.00 -2.66
N LEU A 96 7.93 -9.23 -3.31
CA LEU A 96 7.98 -9.54 -4.73
C LEU A 96 7.27 -10.85 -5.04
N GLY A 97 7.48 -11.86 -4.20
CA GLY A 97 6.78 -13.14 -4.33
C GLY A 97 5.26 -12.98 -4.16
N ALA A 98 4.85 -12.14 -3.21
CA ALA A 98 3.43 -11.85 -2.99
C ALA A 98 2.81 -11.16 -4.21
N GLN A 99 3.52 -10.21 -4.80
CA GLN A 99 3.05 -9.53 -6.02
C GLN A 99 2.84 -10.52 -7.15
N GLN A 100 3.76 -11.46 -7.33
CA GLN A 100 3.64 -12.49 -8.37
C GLN A 100 2.46 -13.41 -8.12
N LYS A 101 2.19 -13.78 -6.87
CA LYS A 101 1.04 -14.63 -6.53
C LYS A 101 -0.29 -13.98 -6.83
N LEU A 102 -0.37 -12.66 -6.72
CA LEU A 102 -1.60 -11.92 -6.98
C LEU A 102 -1.89 -11.78 -8.48
N LEU A 103 -0.89 -11.95 -9.31
CA LEU A 103 -1.04 -11.92 -10.76
C LEU A 103 -1.47 -13.29 -11.26
#